data_97d167ece9a17510d0586da78be888e7
#
_entry.id   97d167ece9a17510d0586da78be888e7
#
_cell.length_a   1.000
_cell.length_b   1.000
_cell.length_c   1.000
_cell.angle_alpha   90.00
_cell.angle_beta   90.00
_cell.angle_gamma   90.00
#
_symmetry.space_group_name_H-M   'P 1'
#
loop_
_entity.id
_entity.type
_entity.pdbx_description
1 polymer ?
#
loop_
_entity_poly.entity_id
_entity_poly.type
_entity_poly.pdbx_seq_one_letter_code
_entity_poly.pdbx_strand_id
1 'polypeptide(L)'
;MAVNVRDYIAENYGLFINGEFVKGSSDETIDVTNPATGETLSHITRAKDKDVDHAVKVAQEAFESWSLTSKSERAQMLRDIGDKLMAQKDKIAMIETLNNGKPIRETTAIDIPFAARHFHYFASVIETEEGTVNDIDKDTMSIVRHEPIGVVGAVVAWNFPMLLAAWKIAPAIAAGNTIVIQPSSSTPLSLLEVAKIFQEVLPKGVVNILTGKGSESGNAIFNHDGVDKLSFTGSTDVGYQVAEAAAKHLVPATLELGGKSANIILDDANLDLAVEGIQLGILFNQGEVCSAGSRLLVHEKIYDQLVPRLQEAFSNIKVGDPQDEATQMGSQTGKDQLDKIQSYIDAAKESDAQILAGGHRLTENGLDKGFFFEPTLIAVPDNHHKLAQEEIFGPVLTVIKVKDDQEAIDIANDSEYGLAGGVFSQNITRALNIAKAVRTGRIWINTYNQVPEGAPFGGYKKSGIGRETYKGALSNYQQVKNIYIDTSNALKGLY
;
A
#
# COMPACT_ATOMS: atom_id res chain seq x y z
N MET A 1 10.06 28.60 -8.30
CA MET A 1 11.34 28.31 -9.01
C MET A 1 11.43 26.81 -9.14
N ALA A 2 11.77 26.28 -10.32
CA ALA A 2 11.96 24.83 -10.47
C ALA A 2 13.06 24.36 -9.50
N VAL A 3 12.77 23.25 -8.82
CA VAL A 3 13.69 22.62 -7.86
C VAL A 3 14.88 22.04 -8.63
N ASN A 4 16.10 22.24 -8.14
CA ASN A 4 17.25 21.51 -8.68
C ASN A 4 17.19 20.06 -8.19
N VAL A 5 16.85 19.14 -9.08
CA VAL A 5 16.69 17.71 -8.76
C VAL A 5 17.93 17.11 -8.06
N ARG A 6 19.13 17.59 -8.38
CA ARG A 6 20.39 17.07 -7.79
C ARG A 6 20.62 17.47 -6.33
N ASP A 7 19.85 18.42 -5.81
CA ASP A 7 19.86 18.74 -4.38
C ASP A 7 19.13 17.67 -3.55
N TYR A 8 18.30 16.84 -4.20
CA TYR A 8 17.44 15.84 -3.59
C TYR A 8 17.83 14.40 -3.96
N ILE A 9 18.17 14.15 -5.22
CA ILE A 9 18.27 12.83 -5.84
C ILE A 9 19.68 12.67 -6.45
N ALA A 10 20.36 11.56 -6.10
CA ALA A 10 21.63 11.20 -6.73
C ALA A 10 21.43 10.78 -8.20
N GLU A 11 22.46 10.92 -9.02
CA GLU A 11 22.44 10.51 -10.42
C GLU A 11 22.32 9.00 -10.58
N ASN A 12 22.97 8.25 -9.69
CA ASN A 12 22.97 6.79 -9.71
C ASN A 12 22.76 6.22 -8.30
N TYR A 13 22.01 5.12 -8.20
CA TYR A 13 21.88 4.34 -6.98
C TYR A 13 22.28 2.89 -7.22
N GLY A 14 23.14 2.38 -6.32
CA GLY A 14 23.43 0.95 -6.18
C GLY A 14 22.30 0.20 -5.44
N LEU A 15 22.51 -1.08 -5.23
CA LEU A 15 21.69 -1.90 -4.32
C LEU A 15 22.10 -1.57 -2.88
N PHE A 16 21.14 -1.56 -1.95
CA PHE A 16 21.45 -1.41 -0.53
C PHE A 16 21.49 -2.77 0.13
N ILE A 17 22.70 -3.28 0.37
CA ILE A 17 22.94 -4.62 0.96
C ILE A 17 23.95 -4.48 2.08
N ASN A 18 23.72 -5.17 3.20
CA ASN A 18 24.62 -5.17 4.34
C ASN A 18 24.94 -3.77 4.91
N GLY A 19 23.95 -2.88 4.90
CA GLY A 19 24.06 -1.53 5.45
C GLY A 19 24.85 -0.55 4.58
N GLU A 20 25.09 -0.84 3.30
CA GLU A 20 25.81 0.04 2.38
C GLU A 20 25.29 -0.07 0.95
N PHE A 21 25.49 0.99 0.16
CA PHE A 21 25.20 0.95 -1.27
C PHE A 21 26.33 0.23 -2.02
N VAL A 22 25.96 -0.84 -2.72
CA VAL A 22 26.88 -1.69 -3.47
C VAL A 22 26.54 -1.72 -4.95
N LYS A 23 27.53 -1.95 -5.78
CA LYS A 23 27.35 -2.24 -7.20
C LYS A 23 26.71 -3.63 -7.36
N GLY A 24 25.72 -3.74 -8.25
CA GLY A 24 25.13 -5.04 -8.57
C GLY A 24 26.10 -5.98 -9.32
N SER A 25 25.70 -7.22 -9.47
CA SER A 25 26.45 -8.27 -10.20
C SER A 25 26.50 -8.03 -11.73
N SER A 26 25.76 -7.05 -12.24
CA SER A 26 25.79 -6.60 -13.64
C SER A 26 25.86 -5.07 -13.70
N ASP A 27 26.28 -4.55 -14.89
CA ASP A 27 26.31 -3.11 -15.17
C ASP A 27 24.96 -2.58 -15.70
N GLU A 28 23.91 -3.41 -15.76
CA GLU A 28 22.60 -2.99 -16.23
C GLU A 28 21.91 -2.06 -15.24
N THR A 29 21.31 -1.00 -15.77
CA THR A 29 20.54 -0.02 -15.00
C THR A 29 19.11 0.12 -15.54
N ILE A 30 18.26 0.74 -14.75
CA ILE A 30 16.91 1.14 -15.13
C ILE A 30 16.82 2.65 -14.92
N ASP A 31 16.29 3.35 -15.92
CA ASP A 31 16.03 4.79 -15.82
C ASP A 31 14.77 5.01 -14.98
N VAL A 32 14.90 5.90 -14.00
CA VAL A 32 13.76 6.36 -13.19
C VAL A 32 13.40 7.77 -13.66
N THR A 33 12.16 7.94 -14.07
CA THR A 33 11.68 9.18 -14.70
C THR A 33 10.76 9.98 -13.78
N ASN A 34 10.71 11.29 -14.01
CA ASN A 34 9.68 12.16 -13.47
C ASN A 34 8.42 12.04 -14.33
N PRO A 35 7.32 11.51 -13.83
CA PRO A 35 6.12 11.31 -14.65
C PRO A 35 5.41 12.61 -15.04
N ALA A 36 5.71 13.73 -14.40
CA ALA A 36 5.17 15.04 -14.75
C ALA A 36 5.90 15.70 -15.92
N THR A 37 7.19 15.33 -16.19
CA THR A 37 8.01 15.98 -17.23
C THR A 37 8.58 15.00 -18.26
N GLY A 38 8.58 13.69 -17.96
CA GLY A 38 9.23 12.66 -18.75
C GLY A 38 10.76 12.65 -18.65
N GLU A 39 11.36 13.52 -17.82
CA GLU A 39 12.82 13.62 -17.65
C GLU A 39 13.36 12.51 -16.75
N THR A 40 14.57 12.02 -17.03
CA THR A 40 15.24 11.04 -16.18
C THR A 40 15.74 11.70 -14.89
N LEU A 41 15.25 11.19 -13.76
CA LEU A 41 15.67 11.61 -12.41
C LEU A 41 16.96 10.93 -11.98
N SER A 42 17.09 9.64 -12.24
CA SER A 42 18.20 8.82 -11.74
C SER A 42 18.29 7.50 -12.53
N HIS A 43 19.42 6.81 -12.35
CA HIS A 43 19.64 5.45 -12.81
C HIS A 43 19.79 4.53 -11.61
N ILE A 44 19.00 3.45 -11.56
CA ILE A 44 19.08 2.45 -10.49
C ILE A 44 19.68 1.15 -11.02
N THR A 45 20.44 0.46 -10.18
CA THR A 45 21.02 -0.86 -10.52
C THR A 45 19.90 -1.87 -10.77
N ARG A 46 20.00 -2.66 -11.83
CA ARG A 46 19.10 -3.76 -12.13
C ARG A 46 19.65 -5.05 -11.51
N ALA A 47 19.11 -5.43 -10.35
CA ALA A 47 19.50 -6.64 -9.64
C ALA A 47 19.24 -7.91 -10.45
N LYS A 48 20.11 -8.89 -10.32
CA LYS A 48 20.02 -10.23 -10.88
C LYS A 48 19.89 -11.28 -9.77
N ASP A 49 19.68 -12.53 -10.12
CA ASP A 49 19.53 -13.63 -9.16
C ASP A 49 20.70 -13.73 -8.17
N LYS A 50 21.94 -13.46 -8.61
CA LYS A 50 23.12 -13.43 -7.73
C LYS A 50 23.05 -12.32 -6.67
N ASP A 51 22.44 -11.19 -6.98
CA ASP A 51 22.26 -10.09 -6.04
C ASP A 51 21.19 -10.44 -5.01
N VAL A 52 20.13 -11.15 -5.43
CA VAL A 52 19.08 -11.67 -4.54
C VAL A 52 19.68 -12.71 -3.58
N ASP A 53 20.43 -13.70 -4.11
CA ASP A 53 21.13 -14.71 -3.31
C ASP A 53 22.06 -14.07 -2.27
N HIS A 54 22.84 -13.06 -2.67
CA HIS A 54 23.71 -12.32 -1.76
C HIS A 54 22.93 -11.57 -0.67
N ALA A 55 21.86 -10.87 -1.03
CA ALA A 55 21.05 -10.12 -0.07
C ALA A 55 20.34 -11.05 0.94
N VAL A 56 19.81 -12.18 0.47
CA VAL A 56 19.18 -13.18 1.36
C VAL A 56 20.21 -13.81 2.30
N LYS A 57 21.39 -14.16 1.81
CA LYS A 57 22.46 -14.71 2.66
C LYS A 57 22.89 -13.72 3.74
N VAL A 58 23.09 -12.46 3.38
CA VAL A 58 23.41 -11.37 4.34
C VAL A 58 22.28 -11.19 5.36
N ALA A 59 21.02 -11.29 4.93
CA ALA A 59 19.88 -11.22 5.82
C ALA A 59 19.83 -12.41 6.81
N GLN A 60 20.14 -13.63 6.35
CA GLN A 60 20.24 -14.82 7.20
C GLN A 60 21.35 -14.68 8.25
N GLU A 61 22.54 -14.25 7.85
CA GLU A 61 23.67 -14.00 8.76
C GLU A 61 23.32 -12.95 9.82
N ALA A 62 22.65 -11.85 9.42
CA ALA A 62 22.21 -10.81 10.34
C ALA A 62 21.11 -11.31 11.29
N PHE A 63 20.22 -12.19 10.86
CA PHE A 63 19.13 -12.75 11.66
C PHE A 63 19.63 -13.45 12.91
N GLU A 64 20.77 -14.14 12.86
CA GLU A 64 21.33 -14.86 14.00
C GLU A 64 21.51 -13.98 15.25
N SER A 65 21.97 -12.75 15.08
CA SER A 65 22.14 -11.77 16.16
C SER A 65 20.91 -10.87 16.35
N TRP A 66 20.28 -10.44 15.26
CA TRP A 66 19.14 -9.54 15.31
C TRP A 66 17.94 -10.13 16.04
N SER A 67 17.63 -11.41 15.82
CA SER A 67 16.54 -12.12 16.49
C SER A 67 16.70 -12.20 18.02
N LEU A 68 17.92 -12.06 18.51
CA LEU A 68 18.26 -12.06 19.94
C LEU A 68 18.29 -10.65 20.56
N THR A 69 18.22 -9.60 19.75
CA THR A 69 18.14 -8.20 20.22
C THR A 69 16.89 -8.00 21.06
N SER A 70 17.00 -7.31 22.18
CA SER A 70 15.85 -7.10 23.07
C SER A 70 14.73 -6.29 22.41
N LYS A 71 13.48 -6.50 22.86
CA LYS A 71 12.32 -5.72 22.38
C LYS A 71 12.53 -4.22 22.56
N SER A 72 13.13 -3.80 23.68
CA SER A 72 13.40 -2.40 23.99
C SER A 72 14.42 -1.77 23.05
N GLU A 73 15.50 -2.47 22.73
CA GLU A 73 16.50 -1.99 21.76
C GLU A 73 15.91 -1.86 20.35
N ARG A 74 15.15 -2.87 19.89
CA ARG A 74 14.44 -2.78 18.59
C ARG A 74 13.45 -1.63 18.55
N ALA A 75 12.67 -1.44 19.64
CA ALA A 75 11.72 -0.35 19.74
C ALA A 75 12.42 1.03 19.70
N GLN A 76 13.58 1.17 20.34
CA GLN A 76 14.34 2.41 20.27
C GLN A 76 14.82 2.70 18.85
N MET A 77 15.38 1.70 18.15
CA MET A 77 15.81 1.87 16.75
C MET A 77 14.63 2.24 15.83
N LEU A 78 13.45 1.64 16.04
CA LEU A 78 12.25 2.02 15.29
C LEU A 78 11.85 3.49 15.54
N ARG A 79 11.91 3.97 16.80
CA ARG A 79 11.67 5.39 17.11
C ARG A 79 12.69 6.28 16.43
N ASP A 80 13.95 5.94 16.49
CA ASP A 80 15.03 6.71 15.86
C ASP A 80 14.85 6.81 14.34
N ILE A 81 14.38 5.74 13.68
CA ILE A 81 14.02 5.76 12.26
C ILE A 81 12.86 6.73 12.01
N GLY A 82 11.78 6.64 12.78
CA GLY A 82 10.62 7.52 12.66
C GLY A 82 10.99 9.00 12.86
N ASP A 83 11.78 9.31 13.88
CA ASP A 83 12.24 10.67 14.18
C ASP A 83 13.14 11.23 13.07
N LYS A 84 14.10 10.44 12.57
CA LYS A 84 14.98 10.85 11.47
C LYS A 84 14.23 11.03 10.15
N LEU A 85 13.20 10.19 9.89
CA LEU A 85 12.33 10.35 8.74
C LEU A 85 11.52 11.65 8.83
N MET A 86 10.96 11.97 10.00
CA MET A 86 10.28 13.25 10.23
C MET A 86 11.21 14.46 10.15
N ALA A 87 12.45 14.33 10.62
CA ALA A 87 13.46 15.41 10.49
C ALA A 87 13.83 15.70 9.02
N GLN A 88 13.69 14.72 8.13
CA GLN A 88 13.96 14.86 6.68
C GLN A 88 12.66 14.92 5.85
N LYS A 89 11.50 15.14 6.48
CA LYS A 89 10.16 15.06 5.88
C LYS A 89 10.07 15.79 4.54
N ASP A 90 10.45 17.06 4.51
CA ASP A 90 10.27 17.90 3.32
C ASP A 90 11.16 17.43 2.15
N LYS A 91 12.38 16.96 2.46
CA LYS A 91 13.27 16.36 1.45
C LYS A 91 12.69 15.08 0.87
N ILE A 92 12.26 14.15 1.71
CA ILE A 92 11.75 12.84 1.27
C ILE A 92 10.39 13.02 0.54
N ALA A 93 9.54 13.94 1.01
CA ALA A 93 8.28 14.28 0.35
C ALA A 93 8.51 14.84 -1.06
N MET A 94 9.49 15.72 -1.24
CA MET A 94 9.84 16.22 -2.57
C MET A 94 10.34 15.12 -3.50
N ILE A 95 11.17 14.19 -3.00
CA ILE A 95 11.63 13.04 -3.77
C ILE A 95 10.46 12.16 -4.20
N GLU A 96 9.53 11.88 -3.28
CA GLU A 96 8.34 11.08 -3.57
C GLU A 96 7.45 11.78 -4.61
N THR A 97 7.24 13.09 -4.49
CA THR A 97 6.49 13.89 -5.47
C THR A 97 7.13 13.85 -6.86
N LEU A 98 8.43 14.08 -6.95
CA LEU A 98 9.16 14.05 -8.23
C LEU A 98 9.13 12.67 -8.89
N ASN A 99 9.19 11.61 -8.10
CA ASN A 99 9.32 10.24 -8.61
C ASN A 99 7.96 9.57 -8.88
N ASN A 100 6.91 9.90 -8.11
CA ASN A 100 5.58 9.30 -8.26
C ASN A 100 4.61 10.15 -9.09
N GLY A 101 4.76 11.48 -9.04
CA GLY A 101 3.86 12.43 -9.70
C GLY A 101 2.73 12.95 -8.83
N LYS A 102 2.55 12.47 -7.60
CA LYS A 102 1.54 12.99 -6.67
C LYS A 102 1.88 14.38 -6.14
N PRO A 103 0.87 15.20 -5.79
CA PRO A 103 1.09 16.56 -5.31
C PRO A 103 1.93 16.63 -4.03
N ILE A 104 2.83 17.61 -3.95
CA ILE A 104 3.67 17.85 -2.75
C ILE A 104 2.84 18.04 -1.47
N ARG A 105 1.65 18.58 -1.58
CA ARG A 105 0.72 18.72 -0.45
C ARG A 105 0.31 17.38 0.17
N GLU A 106 0.23 16.30 -0.63
CA GLU A 106 -0.11 14.95 -0.16
C GLU A 106 1.11 14.27 0.46
N THR A 107 2.26 14.30 -0.21
CA THR A 107 3.47 13.66 0.29
C THR A 107 3.97 14.28 1.59
N THR A 108 3.87 15.62 1.72
CA THR A 108 4.29 16.36 2.93
C THR A 108 3.32 16.18 4.09
N ALA A 109 2.00 16.16 3.83
CA ALA A 109 1.00 16.09 4.90
C ALA A 109 0.61 14.65 5.29
N ILE A 110 0.74 13.69 4.37
CA ILE A 110 0.20 12.34 4.53
C ILE A 110 1.30 11.28 4.43
N ASP A 111 1.93 11.08 3.27
CA ASP A 111 2.75 9.90 2.99
C ASP A 111 3.92 9.76 3.96
N ILE A 112 4.76 10.78 4.07
CA ILE A 112 5.96 10.71 4.89
C ILE A 112 5.64 10.74 6.39
N PRO A 113 4.71 11.60 6.89
CA PRO A 113 4.28 11.51 8.28
C PRO A 113 3.65 10.17 8.65
N PHE A 114 2.85 9.55 7.77
CA PHE A 114 2.24 8.25 8.04
C PHE A 114 3.30 7.14 8.05
N ALA A 115 4.25 7.15 7.14
CA ALA A 115 5.37 6.21 7.15
C ALA A 115 6.16 6.30 8.47
N ALA A 116 6.50 7.51 8.92
CA ALA A 116 7.21 7.72 10.19
C ALA A 116 6.40 7.21 11.40
N ARG A 117 5.09 7.51 11.44
CA ARG A 117 4.21 7.05 12.53
C ARG A 117 4.07 5.52 12.59
N HIS A 118 4.20 4.81 11.47
CA HIS A 118 4.19 3.34 11.50
C HIS A 118 5.41 2.78 12.21
N PHE A 119 6.59 3.39 12.07
CA PHE A 119 7.77 2.99 12.86
C PHE A 119 7.54 3.26 14.36
N HIS A 120 7.03 4.42 14.75
CA HIS A 120 6.70 4.73 16.15
C HIS A 120 5.62 3.79 16.71
N TYR A 121 4.61 3.47 15.89
CA TYR A 121 3.52 2.57 16.29
C TYR A 121 4.05 1.16 16.61
N PHE A 122 4.84 0.55 15.70
CA PHE A 122 5.38 -0.79 15.93
C PHE A 122 6.47 -0.82 17.00
N ALA A 123 7.16 0.29 17.28
CA ALA A 123 7.99 0.43 18.47
C ALA A 123 7.17 0.24 19.75
N SER A 124 6.00 0.89 19.84
CA SER A 124 5.11 0.77 20.97
C SER A 124 4.43 -0.60 21.06
N VAL A 125 4.06 -1.18 19.93
CA VAL A 125 3.45 -2.52 19.85
C VAL A 125 4.39 -3.58 20.38
N ILE A 126 5.67 -3.58 19.97
CA ILE A 126 6.61 -4.63 20.38
C ILE A 126 6.98 -4.54 21.87
N GLU A 127 7.00 -3.36 22.46
CA GLU A 127 7.25 -3.19 23.90
C GLU A 127 6.10 -3.73 24.76
N THR A 128 4.89 -3.69 24.25
CA THR A 128 3.67 -4.14 24.95
C THR A 128 3.23 -5.55 24.55
N GLU A 129 3.99 -6.21 23.67
CA GLU A 129 3.67 -7.57 23.27
C GLU A 129 3.96 -8.57 24.39
N GLU A 130 2.98 -9.42 24.68
CA GLU A 130 3.01 -10.43 25.72
C GLU A 130 2.91 -11.84 25.15
N GLY A 131 3.52 -12.81 25.84
CA GLY A 131 3.18 -14.23 25.72
C GLY A 131 2.15 -14.61 26.77
N THR A 132 1.70 -15.86 26.76
CA THR A 132 0.76 -16.36 27.77
C THR A 132 1.34 -17.53 28.53
N VAL A 133 0.97 -17.65 29.79
CA VAL A 133 1.21 -18.85 30.64
C VAL A 133 -0.15 -19.36 31.09
N ASN A 134 -0.44 -20.64 30.79
CA ASN A 134 -1.67 -21.28 31.18
C ASN A 134 -1.36 -22.47 32.09
N ASP A 135 -1.88 -22.50 33.28
CA ASP A 135 -1.88 -23.68 34.13
C ASP A 135 -2.90 -24.67 33.57
N ILE A 136 -2.41 -25.81 33.10
CA ILE A 136 -3.24 -26.90 32.55
C ILE A 136 -3.85 -27.70 33.70
N ASP A 137 -3.01 -28.02 34.68
CA ASP A 137 -3.41 -28.61 35.95
C ASP A 137 -2.37 -28.21 37.03
N LYS A 138 -2.46 -28.82 38.23
CA LYS A 138 -1.57 -28.49 39.37
C LYS A 138 -0.07 -28.74 39.12
N ASP A 139 0.26 -29.60 38.19
CA ASP A 139 1.64 -30.03 37.91
C ASP A 139 2.09 -29.65 36.48
N THR A 140 1.19 -29.17 35.64
CA THR A 140 1.55 -28.88 34.26
C THR A 140 1.17 -27.46 33.83
N MET A 141 2.04 -26.84 33.06
CA MET A 141 1.81 -25.52 32.48
C MET A 141 2.22 -25.46 31.00
N SER A 142 1.57 -24.56 30.29
CA SER A 142 1.85 -24.25 28.89
C SER A 142 2.30 -22.79 28.77
N ILE A 143 3.52 -22.57 28.28
CA ILE A 143 4.03 -21.23 27.95
C ILE A 143 3.94 -21.04 26.45
N VAL A 144 3.28 -19.96 26.03
CA VAL A 144 3.20 -19.57 24.61
C VAL A 144 4.15 -18.40 24.38
N ARG A 145 5.06 -18.58 23.43
CA ARG A 145 6.01 -17.55 22.99
C ARG A 145 5.77 -17.17 21.53
N HIS A 146 6.00 -15.90 21.23
CA HIS A 146 6.04 -15.40 19.86
C HIS A 146 7.51 -15.20 19.47
N GLU A 147 7.92 -15.85 18.40
CA GLU A 147 9.30 -15.83 17.90
C GLU A 147 9.33 -15.29 16.46
N PRO A 148 10.40 -14.57 16.03
CA PRO A 148 10.53 -14.15 14.65
C PRO A 148 10.54 -15.35 13.69
N ILE A 149 10.10 -15.14 12.47
CA ILE A 149 10.01 -16.19 11.45
C ILE A 149 11.38 -16.46 10.80
N GLY A 150 12.14 -15.38 10.49
CA GLY A 150 13.41 -15.48 9.75
C GLY A 150 13.61 -14.30 8.79
N VAL A 151 13.93 -14.61 7.53
CA VAL A 151 14.10 -13.64 6.45
C VAL A 151 12.75 -13.37 5.77
N VAL A 152 12.34 -12.11 5.73
CA VAL A 152 11.14 -11.67 5.02
C VAL A 152 11.52 -11.21 3.61
N GLY A 153 10.93 -11.81 2.58
CA GLY A 153 10.99 -11.33 1.20
C GLY A 153 9.77 -10.44 0.91
N ALA A 154 10.00 -9.19 0.53
CA ALA A 154 8.92 -8.24 0.30
C ALA A 154 9.05 -7.54 -1.06
N VAL A 155 7.91 -7.32 -1.73
CA VAL A 155 7.83 -6.45 -2.91
C VAL A 155 6.65 -5.51 -2.74
N VAL A 156 6.88 -4.22 -3.02
CA VAL A 156 5.87 -3.17 -2.83
C VAL A 156 5.55 -2.43 -4.12
N ALA A 157 4.28 -2.01 -4.23
CA ALA A 157 3.78 -1.27 -5.37
C ALA A 157 4.30 0.18 -5.39
N TRP A 158 4.04 0.83 -6.53
CA TRP A 158 4.56 2.15 -6.88
C TRP A 158 3.70 3.32 -6.39
N ASN A 159 2.48 3.08 -5.94
CA ASN A 159 1.52 4.16 -5.68
C ASN A 159 1.70 4.89 -4.33
N PHE A 160 2.27 4.23 -3.32
CA PHE A 160 2.67 4.81 -2.04
C PHE A 160 4.05 4.27 -1.63
N PRO A 161 5.12 4.67 -2.32
CA PRO A 161 6.42 4.01 -2.23
C PRO A 161 6.95 3.89 -0.80
N MET A 162 7.07 5.02 -0.09
CA MET A 162 7.63 5.01 1.27
C MET A 162 6.65 4.44 2.29
N LEU A 163 5.36 4.74 2.15
CA LEU A 163 4.34 4.27 3.09
C LEU A 163 4.18 2.75 3.05
N LEU A 164 4.09 2.14 1.86
CA LEU A 164 3.99 0.69 1.71
C LEU A 164 5.27 -0.02 2.15
N ALA A 165 6.44 0.58 1.93
CA ALA A 165 7.69 0.04 2.46
C ALA A 165 7.69 0.05 4.00
N ALA A 166 7.22 1.14 4.63
CA ALA A 166 7.11 1.23 6.09
C ALA A 166 6.13 0.18 6.67
N TRP A 167 5.02 -0.13 5.97
CA TRP A 167 4.06 -1.16 6.39
C TRP A 167 4.67 -2.57 6.42
N LYS A 168 5.71 -2.84 5.64
CA LYS A 168 6.43 -4.12 5.60
C LYS A 168 7.64 -4.11 6.55
N ILE A 169 8.49 -3.08 6.46
CA ILE A 169 9.74 -2.99 7.22
C ILE A 169 9.47 -2.86 8.71
N ALA A 170 8.59 -1.94 9.14
CA ALA A 170 8.40 -1.67 10.56
C ALA A 170 7.95 -2.90 11.36
N PRO A 171 6.87 -3.65 10.99
CA PRO A 171 6.48 -4.84 11.73
C PRO A 171 7.50 -6.00 11.60
N ALA A 172 8.17 -6.15 10.44
CA ALA A 172 9.16 -7.20 10.24
C ALA A 172 10.33 -7.06 11.22
N ILE A 173 10.96 -5.87 11.27
CA ILE A 173 12.11 -5.62 12.16
C ILE A 173 11.68 -5.50 13.63
N ALA A 174 10.47 -5.00 13.93
CA ALA A 174 9.91 -5.02 15.27
C ALA A 174 9.82 -6.43 15.83
N ALA A 175 9.31 -7.38 15.04
CA ALA A 175 9.21 -8.78 15.41
C ALA A 175 10.58 -9.48 15.57
N GLY A 176 11.67 -8.89 15.06
CA GLY A 176 13.01 -9.45 15.11
C GLY A 176 13.42 -10.21 13.84
N ASN A 177 12.69 -10.04 12.73
CA ASN A 177 13.05 -10.57 11.43
C ASN A 177 14.04 -9.65 10.72
N THR A 178 14.75 -10.20 9.74
CA THR A 178 15.45 -9.42 8.72
C THR A 178 14.61 -9.36 7.45
N ILE A 179 14.88 -8.39 6.57
CA ILE A 179 14.07 -8.18 5.38
C ILE A 179 14.92 -7.91 4.13
N VAL A 180 14.54 -8.55 3.03
CA VAL A 180 14.95 -8.23 1.67
C VAL A 180 13.73 -7.66 0.96
N ILE A 181 13.76 -6.35 0.64
CA ILE A 181 12.63 -5.64 0.06
C ILE A 181 12.96 -5.05 -1.30
N GLN A 182 12.03 -5.18 -2.23
CA GLN A 182 12.11 -4.54 -3.54
C GLN A 182 10.99 -3.52 -3.71
N PRO A 183 11.30 -2.21 -3.83
CA PRO A 183 10.35 -1.23 -4.32
C PRO A 183 10.08 -1.42 -5.82
N SER A 184 8.97 -0.89 -6.31
CA SER A 184 8.74 -0.79 -7.75
C SER A 184 9.89 -0.07 -8.44
N SER A 185 10.29 -0.54 -9.62
CA SER A 185 11.33 0.10 -10.42
C SER A 185 10.98 1.53 -10.89
N SER A 186 9.70 1.87 -10.94
CA SER A 186 9.23 3.21 -11.31
C SER A 186 9.36 4.23 -10.18
N THR A 187 9.26 3.80 -8.90
CA THR A 187 9.22 4.73 -7.75
C THR A 187 10.12 4.31 -6.58
N PRO A 188 11.40 4.01 -6.80
CA PRO A 188 12.28 3.50 -5.75
C PRO A 188 12.98 4.59 -4.91
N LEU A 189 12.97 5.86 -5.36
CA LEU A 189 13.95 6.85 -4.91
C LEU A 189 13.75 7.28 -3.45
N SER A 190 12.53 7.42 -2.97
CA SER A 190 12.26 7.78 -1.57
C SER A 190 12.79 6.71 -0.62
N LEU A 191 12.56 5.42 -0.91
CA LEU A 191 13.09 4.33 -0.09
C LEU A 191 14.62 4.23 -0.15
N LEU A 192 15.24 4.48 -1.30
CA LEU A 192 16.69 4.49 -1.44
C LEU A 192 17.34 5.67 -0.66
N GLU A 193 16.68 6.81 -0.59
CA GLU A 193 17.16 7.90 0.28
C GLU A 193 16.99 7.56 1.77
N VAL A 194 15.88 6.92 2.14
CA VAL A 194 15.64 6.46 3.53
C VAL A 194 16.60 5.32 3.92
N ALA A 195 17.15 4.56 2.97
CA ALA A 195 18.21 3.57 3.25
C ALA A 195 19.40 4.16 4.01
N LYS A 196 19.72 5.45 3.82
CA LYS A 196 20.75 6.15 4.58
C LYS A 196 20.40 6.26 6.07
N ILE A 197 19.12 6.38 6.41
CA ILE A 197 18.64 6.33 7.80
C ILE A 197 18.82 4.93 8.37
N PHE A 198 18.50 3.90 7.62
CA PHE A 198 18.71 2.51 8.04
C PHE A 198 20.19 2.20 8.27
N GLN A 199 21.07 2.72 7.42
CA GLN A 199 22.52 2.61 7.58
C GLN A 199 23.03 3.21 8.90
N GLU A 200 22.43 4.32 9.34
CA GLU A 200 22.81 5.01 10.57
C GLU A 200 22.27 4.33 11.85
N VAL A 201 21.10 3.71 11.76
CA VAL A 201 20.33 3.26 12.93
C VAL A 201 20.40 1.76 13.14
N LEU A 202 20.33 0.96 12.07
CA LEU A 202 20.19 -0.49 12.15
C LEU A 202 21.55 -1.20 12.04
N PRO A 203 21.69 -2.38 12.67
CA PRO A 203 22.79 -3.28 12.36
C PRO A 203 22.80 -3.67 10.87
N LYS A 204 23.99 -3.91 10.35
CA LYS A 204 24.17 -4.33 8.96
C LYS A 204 23.40 -5.60 8.65
N GLY A 205 22.80 -5.68 7.46
CA GLY A 205 22.04 -6.84 6.98
C GLY A 205 20.60 -6.96 7.47
N VAL A 206 20.15 -6.17 8.45
CA VAL A 206 18.75 -6.22 8.96
C VAL A 206 17.76 -5.79 7.89
N VAL A 207 18.05 -4.74 7.13
CA VAL A 207 17.27 -4.28 5.97
C VAL A 207 18.16 -4.29 4.74
N ASN A 208 17.71 -4.95 3.68
CA ASN A 208 18.37 -4.99 2.38
C ASN A 208 17.36 -4.57 1.30
N ILE A 209 17.74 -3.64 0.42
CA ILE A 209 16.87 -3.07 -0.62
C ILE A 209 17.48 -3.40 -1.98
N LEU A 210 16.72 -4.14 -2.77
CA LEU A 210 17.07 -4.48 -4.14
C LEU A 210 16.23 -3.67 -5.11
N THR A 211 16.86 -3.10 -6.12
CA THR A 211 16.18 -2.46 -7.24
C THR A 211 16.24 -3.35 -8.47
N GLY A 212 15.18 -3.40 -9.27
CA GLY A 212 15.13 -4.29 -10.42
C GLY A 212 13.72 -4.42 -10.98
N LYS A 213 13.56 -5.25 -12.00
CA LYS A 213 12.23 -5.58 -12.53
C LYS A 213 11.52 -6.58 -11.62
N GLY A 214 10.23 -6.34 -11.34
CA GLY A 214 9.42 -7.25 -10.54
C GLY A 214 9.38 -8.68 -11.08
N SER A 215 9.36 -8.83 -12.42
CA SER A 215 9.39 -10.13 -13.11
C SER A 215 10.75 -10.86 -13.05
N GLU A 216 11.80 -10.19 -12.61
CA GLU A 216 13.16 -10.74 -12.46
C GLU A 216 13.50 -10.86 -10.97
N SER A 217 14.12 -9.84 -10.39
CA SER A 217 14.56 -9.86 -8.99
C SER A 217 13.41 -9.98 -7.99
N GLY A 218 12.22 -9.41 -8.27
CA GLY A 218 11.03 -9.63 -7.42
C GLY A 218 10.60 -11.09 -7.40
N ASN A 219 10.52 -11.71 -8.58
CA ASN A 219 10.20 -13.13 -8.70
C ASN A 219 11.31 -14.02 -8.09
N ALA A 220 12.58 -13.62 -8.22
CA ALA A 220 13.69 -14.34 -7.59
C ALA A 220 13.59 -14.29 -6.05
N ILE A 221 13.20 -13.16 -5.44
CA ILE A 221 12.94 -13.06 -4.00
C ILE A 221 11.84 -14.03 -3.58
N PHE A 222 10.73 -14.10 -4.31
CA PHE A 222 9.60 -14.97 -3.95
C PHE A 222 9.91 -16.46 -4.08
N ASN A 223 10.83 -16.83 -4.97
CA ASN A 223 11.20 -18.22 -5.21
C ASN A 223 12.52 -18.64 -4.56
N HIS A 224 13.09 -17.81 -3.68
CA HIS A 224 14.36 -18.13 -3.01
C HIS A 224 14.16 -19.01 -1.77
N ASP A 225 14.84 -20.15 -1.71
CA ASP A 225 14.71 -21.14 -0.62
C ASP A 225 15.10 -20.60 0.77
N GLY A 226 15.87 -19.54 0.83
CA GLY A 226 16.29 -18.87 2.08
C GLY A 226 15.37 -17.77 2.58
N VAL A 227 14.18 -17.61 1.97
CA VAL A 227 13.16 -16.66 2.41
C VAL A 227 12.07 -17.41 3.17
N ASP A 228 11.82 -17.00 4.41
CA ASP A 228 10.93 -17.70 5.34
C ASP A 228 9.50 -17.14 5.35
N LYS A 229 9.28 -15.96 4.76
CA LYS A 229 7.96 -15.32 4.64
C LYS A 229 7.91 -14.41 3.42
N LEU A 230 6.75 -14.40 2.74
CA LEU A 230 6.47 -13.49 1.63
C LEU A 230 5.50 -12.38 2.05
N SER A 231 5.79 -11.15 1.63
CA SER A 231 4.91 -9.98 1.82
C SER A 231 4.82 -9.19 0.51
N PHE A 232 3.61 -9.05 -0.01
CA PHE A 232 3.41 -8.45 -1.32
C PHE A 232 2.29 -7.41 -1.30
N THR A 233 2.52 -6.29 -1.99
CA THR A 233 1.47 -5.32 -2.36
C THR A 233 1.57 -5.05 -3.85
N GLY A 234 0.48 -5.27 -4.59
CA GLY A 234 0.44 -5.06 -6.03
C GLY A 234 -0.82 -5.58 -6.71
N SER A 235 -0.71 -5.95 -7.99
CA SER A 235 -1.85 -6.47 -8.75
C SER A 235 -2.29 -7.87 -8.28
N THR A 236 -3.56 -8.17 -8.46
CA THR A 236 -4.14 -9.49 -8.13
C THR A 236 -3.47 -10.63 -8.92
N ASP A 237 -3.12 -10.40 -10.19
CA ASP A 237 -2.46 -11.41 -11.03
C ASP A 237 -1.07 -11.79 -10.50
N VAL A 238 -0.28 -10.80 -10.06
CA VAL A 238 1.01 -11.08 -9.41
C VAL A 238 0.79 -11.69 -8.02
N GLY A 239 -0.27 -11.29 -7.32
CA GLY A 239 -0.64 -11.88 -6.03
C GLY A 239 -0.85 -13.40 -6.09
N TYR A 240 -1.46 -13.92 -7.17
CA TYR A 240 -1.55 -15.36 -7.41
C TYR A 240 -0.19 -16.01 -7.53
N GLN A 241 0.75 -15.41 -8.28
CA GLN A 241 2.12 -15.95 -8.44
C GLN A 241 2.86 -15.99 -7.09
N VAL A 242 2.67 -14.97 -6.24
CA VAL A 242 3.25 -14.95 -4.89
C VAL A 242 2.63 -16.02 -4.00
N ALA A 243 1.32 -16.24 -4.08
CA ALA A 243 0.64 -17.31 -3.35
C ALA A 243 1.12 -18.71 -3.78
N GLU A 244 1.32 -18.92 -5.08
CA GLU A 244 1.88 -20.16 -5.62
C GLU A 244 3.32 -20.38 -5.13
N ALA A 245 4.16 -19.35 -5.16
CA ALA A 245 5.52 -19.41 -4.62
C ALA A 245 5.52 -19.74 -3.12
N ALA A 246 4.66 -19.10 -2.33
CA ALA A 246 4.51 -19.39 -0.91
C ALA A 246 4.09 -20.85 -0.65
N ALA A 247 3.15 -21.37 -1.44
CA ALA A 247 2.72 -22.76 -1.35
C ALA A 247 3.83 -23.73 -1.72
N LYS A 248 4.62 -23.43 -2.76
CA LYS A 248 5.75 -24.25 -3.21
C LYS A 248 6.84 -24.38 -2.13
N HIS A 249 7.16 -23.28 -1.44
CA HIS A 249 8.17 -23.25 -0.37
C HIS A 249 7.58 -23.52 1.03
N LEU A 250 6.24 -23.66 1.14
CA LEU A 250 5.51 -23.86 2.40
C LEU A 250 5.80 -22.76 3.43
N VAL A 251 5.85 -21.49 2.98
CA VAL A 251 6.06 -20.31 3.82
C VAL A 251 4.79 -19.45 3.91
N PRO A 252 4.56 -18.71 5.02
CA PRO A 252 3.42 -17.83 5.13
C PRO A 252 3.53 -16.64 4.15
N ALA A 253 2.38 -16.19 3.63
CA ALA A 253 2.30 -14.99 2.79
C ALA A 253 1.25 -14.01 3.30
N THR A 254 1.55 -12.71 3.18
CA THR A 254 0.56 -11.62 3.29
C THR A 254 0.48 -10.91 1.95
N LEU A 255 -0.74 -10.71 1.46
CA LEU A 255 -1.02 -10.16 0.14
C LEU A 255 -2.00 -8.99 0.28
N GLU A 256 -1.61 -7.82 -0.20
CA GLU A 256 -2.47 -6.64 -0.37
C GLU A 256 -2.60 -6.37 -1.87
N LEU A 257 -3.80 -6.53 -2.39
CA LEU A 257 -4.08 -6.59 -3.81
C LEU A 257 -5.08 -5.52 -4.25
N GLY A 258 -5.57 -5.61 -5.48
CA GLY A 258 -6.47 -4.65 -6.07
C GLY A 258 -7.85 -4.53 -5.40
N GLY A 259 -8.59 -3.52 -5.80
CA GLY A 259 -9.93 -3.26 -5.31
C GLY A 259 -10.83 -2.57 -6.33
N LYS A 260 -12.14 -2.68 -6.11
CA LYS A 260 -13.19 -1.92 -6.82
C LYS A 260 -14.23 -1.47 -5.79
N SER A 261 -13.78 -0.66 -4.84
CA SER A 261 -14.55 -0.33 -3.64
C SER A 261 -15.82 0.47 -3.95
N ALA A 262 -16.92 0.12 -3.28
CA ALA A 262 -18.18 0.84 -3.38
C ALA A 262 -18.22 2.01 -2.39
N ASN A 263 -18.59 3.20 -2.87
CA ASN A 263 -18.90 4.37 -2.04
C ASN A 263 -20.39 4.65 -2.14
N ILE A 264 -21.13 4.40 -1.07
CA ILE A 264 -22.61 4.40 -1.03
C ILE A 264 -23.11 5.71 -0.47
N ILE A 265 -23.93 6.45 -1.24
CA ILE A 265 -24.52 7.71 -0.82
C ILE A 265 -26.02 7.54 -0.69
N LEU A 266 -26.50 7.58 0.56
CA LEU A 266 -27.91 7.38 0.88
C LEU A 266 -28.72 8.68 0.75
N ASP A 267 -30.04 8.55 0.66
CA ASP A 267 -30.98 9.67 0.43
C ASP A 267 -31.00 10.72 1.56
N ASP A 268 -30.51 10.38 2.74
CA ASP A 268 -30.35 11.25 3.90
C ASP A 268 -28.94 11.82 4.08
N ALA A 269 -28.01 11.57 3.15
CA ALA A 269 -26.64 12.03 3.28
C ALA A 269 -26.51 13.56 3.26
N ASN A 270 -25.55 14.11 4.00
CA ASN A 270 -25.11 15.48 3.81
C ASN A 270 -24.34 15.56 2.49
N LEU A 271 -24.91 16.23 1.48
CA LEU A 271 -24.37 16.25 0.13
C LEU A 271 -23.02 16.98 0.03
N ASP A 272 -22.74 17.98 0.86
CA ASP A 272 -21.47 18.71 0.83
C ASP A 272 -20.33 17.79 1.36
N LEU A 273 -20.56 17.08 2.47
CA LEU A 273 -19.63 16.07 2.97
C LEU A 273 -19.48 14.89 2.01
N ALA A 274 -20.57 14.50 1.34
CA ALA A 274 -20.52 13.41 0.37
C ALA A 274 -19.67 13.79 -0.86
N VAL A 275 -19.81 15.00 -1.41
CA VAL A 275 -18.99 15.49 -2.53
C VAL A 275 -17.51 15.49 -2.15
N GLU A 276 -17.14 16.05 -0.99
CA GLU A 276 -15.75 16.05 -0.50
C GLU A 276 -15.22 14.62 -0.31
N GLY A 277 -16.01 13.76 0.33
CA GLY A 277 -15.63 12.36 0.55
C GLY A 277 -15.51 11.55 -0.75
N ILE A 278 -16.32 11.83 -1.76
CA ILE A 278 -16.23 11.22 -3.08
C ILE A 278 -14.94 11.69 -3.78
N GLN A 279 -14.64 12.99 -3.78
CA GLN A 279 -13.40 13.53 -4.34
C GLN A 279 -12.18 12.91 -3.65
N LEU A 280 -12.15 12.89 -2.32
CA LEU A 280 -11.09 12.26 -1.54
C LEU A 280 -11.00 10.75 -1.85
N GLY A 281 -12.13 10.10 -2.08
CA GLY A 281 -12.21 8.66 -2.36
C GLY A 281 -11.61 8.25 -3.70
N ILE A 282 -11.61 9.14 -4.73
CA ILE A 282 -11.19 8.77 -6.08
C ILE A 282 -10.10 9.67 -6.66
N LEU A 283 -9.91 10.90 -6.18
CA LEU A 283 -8.93 11.83 -6.74
C LEU A 283 -7.63 11.91 -5.94
N PHE A 284 -7.66 11.51 -4.65
CA PHE A 284 -6.45 11.35 -3.84
C PHE A 284 -5.44 10.47 -4.57
N ASN A 285 -4.18 10.86 -4.56
CA ASN A 285 -3.11 10.17 -5.29
C ASN A 285 -3.48 9.87 -6.77
N GLN A 286 -4.09 10.80 -7.48
CA GLN A 286 -4.53 10.67 -8.88
C GLN A 286 -5.46 9.47 -9.14
N GLY A 287 -6.15 8.96 -8.13
CA GLY A 287 -6.95 7.74 -8.22
C GLY A 287 -6.13 6.44 -8.20
N GLU A 288 -4.84 6.52 -8.03
CA GLU A 288 -3.91 5.39 -7.95
C GLU A 288 -3.89 4.80 -6.54
N VAL A 289 -5.08 4.42 -6.05
CA VAL A 289 -5.32 3.93 -4.69
C VAL A 289 -6.08 2.62 -4.74
N CYS A 290 -5.52 1.56 -4.14
CA CYS A 290 -6.15 0.24 -4.10
C CYS A 290 -7.53 0.25 -3.43
N SER A 291 -7.72 1.09 -2.41
CA SER A 291 -8.99 1.28 -1.70
C SER A 291 -9.90 2.37 -2.30
N ALA A 292 -9.55 2.96 -3.46
CA ALA A 292 -10.33 4.04 -4.07
C ALA A 292 -11.82 3.68 -4.18
N GLY A 293 -12.69 4.60 -3.80
CA GLY A 293 -14.13 4.48 -3.93
C GLY A 293 -14.59 4.63 -5.38
N SER A 294 -14.06 3.78 -6.25
CA SER A 294 -14.17 3.89 -7.71
C SER A 294 -15.51 3.46 -8.29
N ARG A 295 -16.39 2.84 -7.47
CA ARG A 295 -17.81 2.63 -7.77
C ARG A 295 -18.66 3.50 -6.84
N LEU A 296 -19.34 4.49 -7.36
CA LEU A 296 -20.25 5.35 -6.62
C LEU A 296 -21.68 4.83 -6.76
N LEU A 297 -22.27 4.39 -5.65
CA LEU A 297 -23.66 3.93 -5.60
C LEU A 297 -24.52 5.05 -5.01
N VAL A 298 -25.36 5.67 -5.84
CA VAL A 298 -26.15 6.85 -5.45
C VAL A 298 -27.62 6.47 -5.37
N HIS A 299 -28.24 6.73 -4.20
CA HIS A 299 -29.68 6.53 -4.02
C HIS A 299 -30.46 7.42 -5.02
N GLU A 300 -31.43 6.83 -5.72
CA GLU A 300 -32.16 7.48 -6.83
C GLU A 300 -32.79 8.83 -6.47
N LYS A 301 -33.26 9.01 -5.23
CA LYS A 301 -33.90 10.26 -4.78
C LYS A 301 -32.96 11.45 -4.75
N ILE A 302 -31.66 11.24 -4.65
CA ILE A 302 -30.65 12.32 -4.58
C ILE A 302 -29.76 12.37 -5.83
N TYR A 303 -29.92 11.44 -6.76
CA TYR A 303 -29.08 11.31 -7.95
C TYR A 303 -29.03 12.61 -8.75
N ASP A 304 -30.19 13.18 -9.06
CA ASP A 304 -30.32 14.41 -9.86
C ASP A 304 -29.83 15.67 -9.12
N GLN A 305 -29.61 15.59 -7.80
CA GLN A 305 -29.01 16.67 -7.00
C GLN A 305 -27.50 16.50 -6.85
N LEU A 306 -27.03 15.26 -6.64
CA LEU A 306 -25.62 14.96 -6.35
C LEU A 306 -24.78 15.00 -7.63
N VAL A 307 -25.24 14.38 -8.73
CA VAL A 307 -24.43 14.23 -9.96
C VAL A 307 -24.02 15.59 -10.56
N PRO A 308 -24.89 16.60 -10.69
CA PRO A 308 -24.45 17.91 -11.17
C PRO A 308 -23.41 18.58 -10.27
N ARG A 309 -23.50 18.42 -8.93
CA ARG A 309 -22.50 18.93 -7.99
C ARG A 309 -21.15 18.23 -8.18
N LEU A 310 -21.16 16.92 -8.46
CA LEU A 310 -19.93 16.17 -8.75
C LEU A 310 -19.30 16.61 -10.08
N GLN A 311 -20.11 16.84 -11.12
CA GLN A 311 -19.61 17.37 -12.40
C GLN A 311 -18.88 18.69 -12.20
N GLU A 312 -19.49 19.62 -11.46
CA GLU A 312 -18.88 20.90 -11.11
C GLU A 312 -17.60 20.70 -10.27
N ALA A 313 -17.66 19.87 -9.23
CA ALA A 313 -16.53 19.62 -8.34
C ALA A 313 -15.33 18.99 -9.06
N PHE A 314 -15.57 18.05 -10.00
CA PHE A 314 -14.51 17.40 -10.80
C PHE A 314 -13.90 18.39 -11.81
N SER A 315 -14.72 19.21 -12.46
CA SER A 315 -14.24 20.21 -13.43
C SER A 315 -13.40 21.33 -12.78
N ASN A 316 -13.56 21.56 -11.48
CA ASN A 316 -12.85 22.59 -10.72
C ASN A 316 -11.52 22.09 -10.12
N ILE A 317 -11.17 20.82 -10.28
CA ILE A 317 -9.90 20.28 -9.76
C ILE A 317 -8.73 20.86 -10.55
N LYS A 318 -7.78 21.47 -9.84
CA LYS A 318 -6.54 21.98 -10.42
C LYS A 318 -5.58 20.81 -10.64
N VAL A 319 -5.50 20.34 -11.89
CA VAL A 319 -4.48 19.39 -12.33
C VAL A 319 -3.25 20.17 -12.80
N GLY A 320 -2.04 19.78 -12.39
CA GLY A 320 -0.85 20.53 -12.77
C GLY A 320 0.45 20.00 -12.22
N ASP A 321 1.48 20.85 -12.22
CA ASP A 321 2.81 20.52 -11.67
C ASP A 321 2.67 20.03 -10.22
N PRO A 322 3.10 18.79 -9.94
CA PRO A 322 3.01 18.22 -8.59
C PRO A 322 3.79 19.00 -7.52
N GLN A 323 4.80 19.79 -7.93
CA GLN A 323 5.59 20.61 -7.02
C GLN A 323 4.88 21.92 -6.58
N ASP A 324 3.82 22.33 -7.28
CA ASP A 324 3.01 23.49 -6.89
C ASP A 324 2.06 23.11 -5.76
N GLU A 325 2.16 23.76 -4.59
CA GLU A 325 1.29 23.54 -3.44
C GLU A 325 -0.20 23.77 -3.76
N ALA A 326 -0.52 24.55 -4.78
CA ALA A 326 -1.89 24.77 -5.22
C ALA A 326 -2.42 23.65 -6.13
N THR A 327 -1.57 22.75 -6.61
CA THR A 327 -2.00 21.58 -7.40
C THR A 327 -2.78 20.61 -6.53
N GLN A 328 -3.96 20.20 -7.01
CA GLN A 328 -4.84 19.28 -6.30
C GLN A 328 -4.70 17.84 -6.80
N MET A 329 -4.33 17.65 -8.05
CA MET A 329 -4.06 16.34 -8.64
C MET A 329 -2.85 16.44 -9.57
N GLY A 330 -1.93 15.50 -9.45
CA GLY A 330 -0.70 15.44 -10.24
C GLY A 330 -0.82 14.57 -11.48
N SER A 331 0.33 14.07 -11.97
CA SER A 331 0.42 13.16 -13.11
C SER A 331 0.22 11.71 -12.67
N GLN A 332 -0.27 10.87 -13.56
CA GLN A 332 -0.21 9.41 -13.40
C GLN A 332 1.25 8.98 -13.34
N THR A 333 1.52 7.85 -12.70
CA THR A 333 2.89 7.38 -12.42
C THR A 333 3.71 7.07 -13.69
N GLY A 334 3.06 6.86 -14.84
CA GLY A 334 3.76 6.55 -16.08
C GLY A 334 2.84 6.32 -17.27
N LYS A 335 3.49 6.09 -18.43
CA LYS A 335 2.80 5.89 -19.72
C LYS A 335 1.87 4.70 -19.69
N ASP A 336 2.31 3.57 -19.16
CA ASP A 336 1.52 2.33 -19.13
C ASP A 336 0.21 2.52 -18.37
N GLN A 337 0.24 3.28 -17.26
CA GLN A 337 -0.94 3.60 -16.49
C GLN A 337 -1.86 4.59 -17.23
N LEU A 338 -1.29 5.60 -17.87
CA LEU A 338 -2.04 6.52 -18.72
C LEU A 338 -2.75 5.78 -19.86
N ASP A 339 -2.05 4.88 -20.57
CA ASP A 339 -2.59 4.09 -21.65
C ASP A 339 -3.70 3.14 -21.15
N LYS A 340 -3.53 2.55 -19.97
CA LYS A 340 -4.57 1.73 -19.32
C LYS A 340 -5.83 2.55 -19.08
N ILE A 341 -5.73 3.73 -18.48
CA ILE A 341 -6.88 4.62 -18.24
C ILE A 341 -7.56 4.95 -19.57
N GLN A 342 -6.79 5.36 -20.59
CA GLN A 342 -7.31 5.70 -21.90
C GLN A 342 -8.10 4.55 -22.52
N SER A 343 -7.62 3.30 -22.38
CA SER A 343 -8.32 2.13 -22.90
C SER A 343 -9.70 1.90 -22.28
N TYR A 344 -9.89 2.25 -21.00
CA TYR A 344 -11.20 2.21 -20.36
C TYR A 344 -12.12 3.35 -20.82
N ILE A 345 -11.57 4.53 -21.07
CA ILE A 345 -12.33 5.64 -21.64
C ILE A 345 -12.81 5.31 -23.05
N ASP A 346 -11.96 4.68 -23.85
CA ASP A 346 -12.34 4.27 -25.20
C ASP A 346 -13.42 3.17 -25.14
N ALA A 347 -13.29 2.21 -24.23
CA ALA A 347 -14.35 1.22 -23.99
C ALA A 347 -15.67 1.87 -23.49
N ALA A 348 -15.61 2.94 -22.69
CA ALA A 348 -16.81 3.69 -22.30
C ALA A 348 -17.50 4.33 -23.51
N LYS A 349 -16.74 4.93 -24.44
CA LYS A 349 -17.27 5.57 -25.65
C LYS A 349 -17.89 4.56 -26.63
N GLU A 350 -17.45 3.31 -26.60
CA GLU A 350 -17.95 2.21 -27.44
C GLU A 350 -19.14 1.44 -26.82
N SER A 351 -19.56 1.83 -25.61
CA SER A 351 -20.63 1.19 -24.83
C SER A 351 -21.83 2.11 -24.60
N ASP A 352 -22.76 1.70 -23.76
CA ASP A 352 -23.90 2.49 -23.28
C ASP A 352 -23.58 3.35 -22.06
N ALA A 353 -22.31 3.44 -21.65
CA ALA A 353 -21.85 4.34 -20.61
C ALA A 353 -21.91 5.82 -21.07
N GLN A 354 -22.13 6.73 -20.11
CA GLN A 354 -22.17 8.16 -20.36
C GLN A 354 -21.06 8.87 -19.62
N ILE A 355 -20.11 9.48 -20.34
CA ILE A 355 -19.08 10.34 -19.75
C ILE A 355 -19.75 11.65 -19.34
N LEU A 356 -19.81 11.90 -18.04
CA LEU A 356 -20.47 13.06 -17.45
C LEU A 356 -19.51 14.24 -17.22
N ALA A 357 -18.22 13.96 -17.00
CA ALA A 357 -17.14 14.93 -16.85
C ALA A 357 -15.80 14.27 -17.23
N GLY A 358 -14.85 15.08 -17.70
CA GLY A 358 -13.49 14.62 -18.04
C GLY A 358 -13.43 13.68 -19.25
N GLY A 359 -12.58 12.68 -19.17
CA GLY A 359 -12.46 11.62 -20.18
C GLY A 359 -11.38 11.85 -21.22
N HIS A 360 -10.38 12.66 -20.94
CA HIS A 360 -9.23 12.83 -21.82
C HIS A 360 -7.92 13.21 -21.11
N ARG A 361 -6.83 12.92 -21.81
CA ARG A 361 -5.49 13.33 -21.40
C ARG A 361 -5.37 14.86 -21.49
N LEU A 362 -4.72 15.46 -20.49
CA LEU A 362 -4.38 16.88 -20.50
C LEU A 362 -3.03 17.09 -21.17
N THR A 363 -2.98 17.98 -22.17
CA THR A 363 -1.78 18.30 -22.94
C THR A 363 -1.51 19.80 -23.06
N GLU A 364 -2.42 20.63 -22.57
CA GLU A 364 -2.28 22.08 -22.62
C GLU A 364 -1.39 22.61 -21.47
N ASN A 365 -0.92 23.85 -21.61
CA ASN A 365 -0.15 24.55 -20.57
C ASN A 365 1.14 23.81 -20.12
N GLY A 366 1.77 23.04 -21.02
CA GLY A 366 3.01 22.31 -20.73
C GLY A 366 2.82 20.92 -20.11
N LEU A 367 1.56 20.45 -19.99
CA LEU A 367 1.26 19.11 -19.46
C LEU A 367 1.45 17.99 -20.50
N ASP A 368 1.71 18.32 -21.76
CA ASP A 368 1.94 17.38 -22.87
C ASP A 368 3.16 16.47 -22.65
N LYS A 369 4.13 16.91 -21.87
CA LYS A 369 5.35 16.15 -21.55
C LYS A 369 5.12 15.07 -20.49
N GLY A 370 4.12 15.24 -19.63
CA GLY A 370 3.80 14.33 -18.54
C GLY A 370 2.59 13.45 -18.83
N PHE A 371 2.21 12.67 -17.83
CA PHE A 371 1.13 11.68 -17.91
C PHE A 371 -0.13 12.17 -17.19
N PHE A 372 -0.66 13.33 -17.57
CA PHE A 372 -1.80 13.97 -16.92
C PHE A 372 -3.12 13.52 -17.54
N PHE A 373 -4.09 13.23 -16.68
CA PHE A 373 -5.44 12.83 -17.06
C PHE A 373 -6.47 13.62 -16.26
N GLU A 374 -7.61 13.94 -16.87
CA GLU A 374 -8.68 14.67 -16.17
C GLU A 374 -9.40 13.80 -15.12
N PRO A 375 -9.84 14.41 -14.00
CA PRO A 375 -10.87 13.81 -13.16
C PRO A 375 -12.09 13.42 -14.00
N THR A 376 -12.45 12.15 -13.98
CA THR A 376 -13.43 11.60 -14.91
C THR A 376 -14.60 10.96 -14.18
N LEU A 377 -15.82 11.35 -14.57
CA LEU A 377 -17.07 10.83 -14.02
C LEU A 377 -17.86 10.14 -15.14
N ILE A 378 -18.23 8.87 -14.96
CA ILE A 378 -18.92 8.05 -15.96
C ILE A 378 -20.13 7.39 -15.33
N ALA A 379 -21.34 7.65 -15.84
CA ALA A 379 -22.52 6.88 -15.49
C ALA A 379 -22.54 5.58 -16.30
N VAL A 380 -22.80 4.47 -15.65
CA VAL A 380 -22.98 3.15 -16.26
C VAL A 380 -24.38 2.60 -15.97
N PRO A 381 -24.95 1.78 -16.86
CA PRO A 381 -26.34 1.32 -16.71
C PRO A 381 -26.52 0.42 -15.47
N ASP A 382 -25.56 -0.41 -15.16
CA ASP A 382 -25.59 -1.33 -14.04
C ASP A 382 -24.18 -1.78 -13.59
N ASN A 383 -24.14 -2.65 -12.58
CA ASN A 383 -22.90 -3.14 -11.99
C ASN A 383 -22.14 -4.17 -12.86
N HIS A 384 -22.78 -4.78 -13.87
CA HIS A 384 -22.12 -5.76 -14.76
C HIS A 384 -21.30 -5.10 -15.86
N HIS A 385 -21.43 -3.78 -16.00
CA HIS A 385 -20.63 -3.03 -16.95
C HIS A 385 -19.13 -3.17 -16.61
N LYS A 386 -18.27 -3.34 -17.63
CA LYS A 386 -16.82 -3.53 -17.47
C LYS A 386 -16.17 -2.48 -16.56
N LEU A 387 -16.55 -1.22 -16.71
CA LEU A 387 -16.01 -0.12 -15.90
C LEU A 387 -16.41 -0.19 -14.42
N ALA A 388 -17.48 -0.90 -14.08
CA ALA A 388 -17.92 -1.12 -12.71
C ALA A 388 -17.25 -2.33 -12.05
N GLN A 389 -16.76 -3.29 -12.82
CA GLN A 389 -16.17 -4.53 -12.29
C GLN A 389 -14.64 -4.50 -12.27
N GLU A 390 -13.99 -3.91 -13.27
CA GLU A 390 -12.53 -3.95 -13.39
C GLU A 390 -11.85 -2.76 -12.70
N GLU A 391 -10.68 -2.97 -12.13
CA GLU A 391 -9.85 -1.95 -11.50
C GLU A 391 -9.13 -1.09 -12.56
N ILE A 392 -9.54 0.16 -12.70
CA ILE A 392 -8.94 1.14 -13.63
C ILE A 392 -7.63 1.69 -13.05
N PHE A 393 -7.62 1.99 -11.75
CA PHE A 393 -6.50 2.52 -10.97
C PHE A 393 -6.05 3.92 -11.42
N GLY A 394 -7.01 4.82 -11.59
CA GLY A 394 -6.82 6.20 -12.03
C GLY A 394 -8.02 7.08 -11.63
N PRO A 395 -8.06 8.36 -12.02
CA PRO A 395 -9.06 9.33 -11.57
C PRO A 395 -10.41 9.16 -12.29
N VAL A 396 -10.89 7.91 -12.35
CA VAL A 396 -12.13 7.54 -13.06
C VAL A 396 -13.13 6.93 -12.09
N LEU A 397 -14.24 7.65 -11.89
CA LEU A 397 -15.35 7.26 -11.03
C LEU A 397 -16.52 6.73 -11.86
N THR A 398 -16.97 5.52 -11.60
CA THR A 398 -18.22 5.00 -12.18
C THR A 398 -19.38 5.24 -11.23
N VAL A 399 -20.52 5.69 -11.77
CA VAL A 399 -21.74 6.03 -11.02
C VAL A 399 -22.86 5.08 -11.40
N ILE A 400 -23.47 4.47 -10.39
CA ILE A 400 -24.62 3.57 -10.51
C ILE A 400 -25.75 4.10 -9.63
N LYS A 401 -26.95 4.18 -10.19
CA LYS A 401 -28.16 4.56 -9.45
C LYS A 401 -28.70 3.33 -8.71
N VAL A 402 -29.07 3.49 -7.43
CA VAL A 402 -29.66 2.43 -6.61
C VAL A 402 -30.98 2.91 -6.01
N LYS A 403 -31.94 2.01 -5.87
CA LYS A 403 -33.30 2.34 -5.40
C LYS A 403 -33.45 2.35 -3.89
N ASP A 404 -32.68 1.48 -3.20
CA ASP A 404 -32.78 1.29 -1.75
C ASP A 404 -31.48 0.72 -1.15
N ASP A 405 -31.46 0.59 0.17
CA ASP A 405 -30.29 0.13 0.94
C ASP A 405 -29.90 -1.32 0.59
N GLN A 406 -30.88 -2.17 0.32
CA GLN A 406 -30.62 -3.59 0.03
C GLN A 406 -29.95 -3.73 -1.35
N GLU A 407 -30.42 -3.02 -2.36
CA GLU A 407 -29.78 -3.01 -3.67
C GLU A 407 -28.37 -2.43 -3.61
N ALA A 408 -28.15 -1.36 -2.81
CA ALA A 408 -26.80 -0.82 -2.60
C ALA A 408 -25.85 -1.86 -1.96
N ILE A 409 -26.31 -2.64 -0.98
CA ILE A 409 -25.56 -3.72 -0.35
C ILE A 409 -25.27 -4.83 -1.37
N ASP A 410 -26.28 -5.26 -2.13
CA ASP A 410 -26.14 -6.35 -3.10
C ASP A 410 -25.13 -5.98 -4.19
N ILE A 411 -25.24 -4.78 -4.75
CA ILE A 411 -24.30 -4.25 -5.74
C ILE A 411 -22.89 -4.06 -5.14
N ALA A 412 -22.78 -3.53 -3.93
CA ALA A 412 -21.48 -3.37 -3.28
C ALA A 412 -20.76 -4.72 -3.11
N ASN A 413 -21.52 -5.78 -2.82
CA ASN A 413 -21.02 -7.13 -2.63
C ASN A 413 -20.80 -7.91 -3.95
N ASP A 414 -21.44 -7.49 -5.04
CA ASP A 414 -21.31 -8.11 -6.36
C ASP A 414 -20.04 -7.59 -7.07
N SER A 415 -18.93 -8.06 -6.59
CA SER A 415 -17.57 -7.83 -7.10
C SER A 415 -16.66 -8.96 -6.63
N GLU A 416 -15.66 -9.29 -7.40
CA GLU A 416 -14.62 -10.23 -6.98
C GLU A 416 -13.67 -9.64 -5.90
N TYR A 417 -13.68 -8.32 -5.74
CA TYR A 417 -12.91 -7.57 -4.76
C TYR A 417 -13.66 -7.35 -3.44
N GLY A 418 -12.91 -6.98 -2.41
CA GLY A 418 -13.45 -6.65 -1.11
C GLY A 418 -12.43 -5.93 -0.22
N LEU A 419 -11.70 -4.91 -0.78
CA LEU A 419 -10.68 -4.19 -0.01
C LEU A 419 -11.31 -3.18 0.94
N ALA A 420 -12.09 -2.24 0.40
CA ALA A 420 -12.69 -1.17 1.18
C ALA A 420 -14.09 -0.80 0.69
N GLY A 421 -14.71 0.16 1.38
CA GLY A 421 -15.98 0.79 1.03
C GLY A 421 -16.26 2.03 1.85
N GLY A 422 -17.27 2.81 1.44
CA GLY A 422 -17.76 3.97 2.16
C GLY A 422 -19.28 4.03 2.22
N VAL A 423 -19.82 4.65 3.26
CA VAL A 423 -21.26 4.92 3.41
C VAL A 423 -21.46 6.33 3.93
N PHE A 424 -22.26 7.12 3.24
CA PHE A 424 -22.66 8.46 3.68
C PHE A 424 -24.12 8.49 4.05
N SER A 425 -24.43 8.83 5.30
CA SER A 425 -25.79 8.94 5.87
C SER A 425 -25.75 9.77 7.14
N GLN A 426 -26.78 10.54 7.40
CA GLN A 426 -26.98 11.21 8.69
C GLN A 426 -27.59 10.27 9.76
N ASN A 427 -28.07 9.09 9.35
CA ASN A 427 -28.57 8.06 10.28
C ASN A 427 -27.45 7.04 10.56
N ILE A 428 -26.77 7.18 11.67
CA ILE A 428 -25.65 6.32 12.05
C ILE A 428 -26.06 4.84 12.19
N THR A 429 -27.25 4.53 12.64
CA THR A 429 -27.74 3.15 12.75
C THR A 429 -27.90 2.50 11.39
N ARG A 430 -28.48 3.23 10.43
CA ARG A 430 -28.62 2.81 9.03
C ARG A 430 -27.25 2.57 8.39
N ALA A 431 -26.32 3.55 8.54
CA ALA A 431 -24.96 3.44 8.03
C ALA A 431 -24.21 2.23 8.61
N LEU A 432 -24.30 1.98 9.92
CA LEU A 432 -23.69 0.84 10.58
C LEU A 432 -24.28 -0.51 10.09
N ASN A 433 -25.59 -0.59 9.83
CA ASN A 433 -26.20 -1.80 9.30
C ASN A 433 -25.69 -2.14 7.89
N ILE A 434 -25.58 -1.13 7.02
CA ILE A 434 -24.99 -1.28 5.68
C ILE A 434 -23.51 -1.67 5.81
N ALA A 435 -22.73 -0.96 6.63
CA ALA A 435 -21.32 -1.23 6.84
C ALA A 435 -21.05 -2.67 7.30
N LYS A 436 -21.92 -3.25 8.14
CA LYS A 436 -21.82 -4.65 8.58
C LYS A 436 -22.19 -5.66 7.49
N ALA A 437 -23.05 -5.27 6.54
CA ALA A 437 -23.53 -6.13 5.47
C ALA A 437 -22.58 -6.14 4.25
N VAL A 438 -21.78 -5.09 4.05
CA VAL A 438 -20.81 -5.00 2.95
C VAL A 438 -19.58 -5.84 3.28
N ARG A 439 -19.21 -6.76 2.37
CA ARG A 439 -18.14 -7.74 2.55
C ARG A 439 -16.77 -7.18 2.12
N THR A 440 -16.26 -6.27 2.92
CA THR A 440 -14.94 -5.62 2.73
C THR A 440 -14.11 -5.66 4.00
N GLY A 441 -12.79 -5.57 3.86
CA GLY A 441 -11.90 -5.54 5.01
C GLY A 441 -11.92 -4.21 5.76
N ARG A 442 -12.30 -3.12 5.09
CA ARG A 442 -12.44 -1.79 5.68
C ARG A 442 -13.65 -1.06 5.12
N ILE A 443 -14.35 -0.33 5.98
CA ILE A 443 -15.44 0.54 5.55
C ILE A 443 -15.42 1.86 6.36
N TRP A 444 -15.60 2.95 5.66
CA TRP A 444 -15.71 4.29 6.26
C TRP A 444 -17.16 4.74 6.33
N ILE A 445 -17.49 5.53 7.33
CA ILE A 445 -18.79 6.18 7.47
C ILE A 445 -18.57 7.68 7.51
N ASN A 446 -19.20 8.42 6.60
CA ASN A 446 -19.12 9.88 6.47
C ASN A 446 -17.71 10.44 6.29
N THR A 447 -16.79 9.66 5.78
CA THR A 447 -15.41 10.01 5.40
C THR A 447 -14.88 8.97 4.40
N TYR A 448 -13.67 9.19 3.86
CA TYR A 448 -12.99 8.22 2.98
C TYR A 448 -11.46 8.31 3.12
N ASN A 449 -10.73 7.26 2.73
CA ASN A 449 -9.25 7.18 2.68
C ASN A 449 -8.49 7.52 3.98
N GLN A 450 -9.14 7.48 5.15
CA GLN A 450 -8.46 7.61 6.43
C GLN A 450 -7.85 6.26 6.84
N VAL A 451 -6.51 6.17 6.88
CA VAL A 451 -5.77 4.93 7.20
C VAL A 451 -4.77 5.18 8.33
N PRO A 452 -5.24 5.56 9.54
CA PRO A 452 -4.34 5.78 10.66
C PRO A 452 -3.69 4.46 11.12
N GLU A 453 -2.50 4.57 11.65
CA GLU A 453 -1.84 3.50 12.40
C GLU A 453 -2.72 3.02 13.56
N GLY A 454 -2.74 1.71 13.78
CA GLY A 454 -3.62 1.06 14.76
C GLY A 454 -4.98 0.61 14.23
N ALA A 455 -5.39 1.08 13.06
CA ALA A 455 -6.60 0.62 12.40
C ALA A 455 -6.25 -0.43 11.31
N PRO A 456 -6.83 -1.65 11.36
CA PRO A 456 -6.46 -2.72 10.43
C PRO A 456 -6.78 -2.35 8.99
N PHE A 457 -5.86 -2.67 8.07
CA PHE A 457 -6.02 -2.55 6.63
C PHE A 457 -5.83 -3.91 5.97
N GLY A 458 -6.61 -4.22 4.94
CA GLY A 458 -6.50 -5.45 4.15
C GLY A 458 -7.85 -5.95 3.65
N GLY A 459 -7.80 -6.77 2.59
CA GLY A 459 -8.97 -7.14 1.81
C GLY A 459 -9.66 -8.45 2.22
N TYR A 460 -10.92 -8.57 1.78
CA TYR A 460 -11.66 -9.81 1.64
C TYR A 460 -11.53 -10.29 0.19
N LYS A 461 -11.99 -11.49 -0.11
CA LYS A 461 -12.04 -12.06 -1.48
C LYS A 461 -10.69 -11.95 -2.19
N LYS A 462 -10.66 -11.51 -3.47
CA LYS A 462 -9.44 -11.37 -4.25
C LYS A 462 -8.61 -10.10 -3.95
N SER A 463 -9.00 -9.32 -2.95
CA SER A 463 -8.25 -8.13 -2.53
C SER A 463 -7.13 -8.44 -1.54
N GLY A 464 -6.97 -9.68 -1.08
CA GLY A 464 -5.77 -10.06 -0.35
C GLY A 464 -5.98 -11.02 0.81
N ILE A 465 -4.86 -11.33 1.48
CA ILE A 465 -4.73 -12.24 2.60
C ILE A 465 -3.91 -11.56 3.70
N GLY A 466 -4.42 -11.57 4.93
CA GLY A 466 -3.77 -10.91 6.06
C GLY A 466 -4.32 -9.51 6.33
N ARG A 467 -3.72 -8.84 7.31
CA ARG A 467 -4.04 -7.44 7.68
C ARG A 467 -2.78 -6.71 8.07
N GLU A 468 -2.72 -5.43 7.71
CA GLU A 468 -1.59 -4.54 7.99
C GLU A 468 -2.00 -3.37 8.91
N THR A 469 -1.06 -2.52 9.27
CA THR A 469 -1.21 -1.22 9.96
C THR A 469 -1.69 -1.25 11.40
N TYR A 470 -1.98 -2.39 12.02
CA TYR A 470 -2.46 -2.52 13.40
C TYR A 470 -1.63 -3.53 14.20
N LYS A 471 -1.84 -3.60 15.52
CA LYS A 471 -1.07 -4.49 16.41
C LYS A 471 -1.09 -5.96 16.00
N GLY A 472 -2.22 -6.46 15.48
CA GLY A 472 -2.35 -7.83 15.01
C GLY A 472 -1.51 -8.13 13.75
N ALA A 473 -1.05 -7.10 13.02
CA ALA A 473 -0.13 -7.31 11.91
C ALA A 473 1.22 -7.91 12.34
N LEU A 474 1.62 -7.69 13.61
CA LEU A 474 2.84 -8.27 14.15
C LEU A 474 2.84 -9.80 14.06
N SER A 475 1.68 -10.45 14.28
CA SER A 475 1.53 -11.90 14.18
C SER A 475 1.82 -12.47 12.78
N ASN A 476 1.71 -11.64 11.71
CA ASN A 476 2.09 -12.04 10.36
C ASN A 476 3.62 -12.23 10.20
N TYR A 477 4.40 -11.72 11.14
CA TYR A 477 5.87 -11.73 11.15
C TYR A 477 6.43 -12.57 12.30
N GLN A 478 5.59 -13.39 12.93
CA GLN A 478 5.93 -14.21 14.07
C GLN A 478 5.40 -15.63 13.91
N GLN A 479 6.04 -16.57 14.59
CA GLN A 479 5.55 -17.92 14.76
C GLN A 479 5.37 -18.21 16.26
N VAL A 480 4.38 -19.06 16.56
CA VAL A 480 4.04 -19.42 17.92
C VAL A 480 4.76 -20.68 18.32
N LYS A 481 5.50 -20.60 19.44
CA LYS A 481 6.10 -21.78 20.09
C LYS A 481 5.38 -22.08 21.40
N ASN A 482 4.97 -23.31 21.58
CA ASN A 482 4.49 -23.82 22.85
C ASN A 482 5.60 -24.55 23.60
N ILE A 483 5.84 -24.16 24.86
CA ILE A 483 6.70 -24.89 25.80
C ILE A 483 5.79 -25.49 26.84
N TYR A 484 5.65 -26.82 26.81
CA TYR A 484 4.85 -27.56 27.77
C TYR A 484 5.74 -28.12 28.87
N ILE A 485 5.44 -27.81 30.13
CA ILE A 485 6.24 -28.16 31.31
C ILE A 485 5.42 -29.08 32.21
N ASP A 486 5.97 -30.23 32.57
CA ASP A 486 5.45 -31.13 33.59
C ASP A 486 6.42 -31.16 34.80
N THR A 487 5.94 -30.73 35.94
CA THR A 487 6.71 -30.63 37.19
C THR A 487 6.42 -31.79 38.15
N SER A 488 5.53 -32.73 37.80
CA SER A 488 5.09 -33.81 38.66
C SER A 488 6.20 -34.83 38.97
N ASN A 489 7.24 -34.91 38.12
CA ASN A 489 8.25 -35.98 38.15
C ASN A 489 7.66 -37.41 38.17
N ALA A 490 6.40 -37.58 37.75
CA ALA A 490 5.69 -38.85 37.77
C ALA A 490 5.84 -39.59 36.45
N LEU A 491 6.07 -40.91 36.54
CA LEU A 491 6.03 -41.77 35.37
C LEU A 491 4.59 -41.81 34.82
N LYS A 492 4.44 -41.71 33.52
CA LYS A 492 3.10 -41.75 32.86
C LYS A 492 2.57 -43.19 32.72
N GLY A 493 3.41 -44.20 32.88
CA GLY A 493 3.05 -45.63 32.90
C GLY A 493 2.49 -46.19 31.60
N LEU A 494 2.79 -45.56 30.48
CA LEU A 494 2.31 -45.99 29.16
C LEU A 494 3.19 -47.05 28.50
N TYR A 495 4.46 -47.18 28.94
CA TYR A 495 5.46 -48.09 28.40
C TYR A 495 6.23 -48.77 29.53
#